data_dde9b74039966b7083b146190ae15f45
#
_entry.id   dde9b74039966b7083b146190ae15f45
#
_cell.length_a   1.000
_cell.length_b   1.000
_cell.length_c   1.000
_cell.angle_alpha   90.00
_cell.angle_beta   90.00
_cell.angle_gamma   90.00
#
_symmetry.space_group_name_H-M   'P 1'
#
loop_
_entity.id
_entity.type
_entity.pdbx_description
1 polymer ?
#
loop_
_entity_poly.entity_id
_entity_poly.type
_entity_poly.pdbx_seq_one_letter_code
_entity_poly.pdbx_strand_id
1 'polypeptide(L)'
;MHLNDINIPLKYRIRTTDKEKNSRSIFLLHGFGSHMDDLFSLNQFFPPEWTIVSLQAPISTGFGGWAWAQIDFSNIRTILNLEEGSTSKDMVLSSVNECVNTLGLNPDGVHLIGFSQGATLAIYCGLSNPNTFRGVASICGLIEDQHIEDDLKKNEIKTLNT
;
A
#
# COMPACT_ATOMS: atom_id res chain seq x y z
N MET A 1 -22.56 5.31 -11.25
CA MET A 1 -21.48 4.31 -11.31
C MET A 1 -21.52 3.57 -10.00
N HIS A 2 -21.79 2.27 -9.97
CA HIS A 2 -21.72 1.53 -8.73
C HIS A 2 -20.25 1.47 -8.30
N LEU A 3 -19.93 2.03 -7.14
CA LEU A 3 -18.57 2.16 -6.58
C LEU A 3 -17.84 0.82 -6.31
N ASN A 4 -18.46 -0.31 -6.67
CA ASN A 4 -17.95 -1.65 -6.40
C ASN A 4 -17.20 -2.28 -7.59
N ASP A 5 -16.98 -1.57 -8.70
CA ASP A 5 -16.46 -2.15 -9.93
C ASP A 5 -15.22 -1.43 -10.46
N ILE A 6 -14.29 -1.02 -9.57
CA ILE A 6 -12.96 -0.61 -10.03
C ILE A 6 -12.19 -1.88 -10.36
N ASN A 7 -11.81 -2.04 -11.62
CA ASN A 7 -11.03 -3.19 -12.06
C ASN A 7 -9.55 -3.00 -11.69
N ILE A 8 -9.18 -3.46 -10.51
CA ILE A 8 -7.79 -3.43 -10.01
C ILE A 8 -7.29 -4.83 -9.68
N PRO A 9 -5.95 -5.07 -9.69
CA PRO A 9 -5.37 -6.39 -9.45
C PRO A 9 -5.71 -6.99 -8.08
N LEU A 10 -5.90 -6.14 -7.06
CA LEU A 10 -6.12 -6.55 -5.68
C LEU A 10 -7.57 -6.39 -5.27
N LYS A 11 -8.08 -7.29 -4.42
CA LYS A 11 -9.35 -7.07 -3.72
C LYS A 11 -9.21 -5.88 -2.78
N TYR A 12 -10.31 -5.17 -2.52
CA TYR A 12 -10.26 -3.95 -1.72
C TYR A 12 -11.54 -3.68 -0.94
N ARG A 13 -11.41 -2.83 0.07
CA ARG A 13 -12.51 -2.07 0.68
C ARG A 13 -12.30 -0.59 0.38
N ILE A 14 -13.39 0.13 0.16
CA ILE A 14 -13.32 1.54 -0.17
C ILE A 14 -14.38 2.35 0.58
N ARG A 15 -13.96 3.53 1.05
CA ARG A 15 -14.84 4.64 1.41
C ARG A 15 -14.51 5.78 0.47
N THR A 16 -15.47 6.17 -0.32
CA THR A 16 -15.38 7.37 -1.18
C THR A 16 -16.38 8.43 -0.71
N THR A 17 -16.17 9.65 -1.16
CA THR A 17 -17.16 10.72 -1.02
C THR A 17 -17.70 11.07 -2.40
N ASP A 18 -19.01 11.24 -2.53
CA ASP A 18 -19.65 11.66 -3.78
C ASP A 18 -19.36 13.12 -4.16
N LYS A 19 -18.63 13.84 -3.34
CA LYS A 19 -18.65 15.30 -3.35
C LYS A 19 -17.49 15.97 -4.07
N GLU A 20 -16.34 15.33 -4.26
CA GLU A 20 -15.21 16.05 -4.86
C GLU A 20 -14.36 15.16 -5.77
N LYS A 21 -14.39 15.46 -7.05
CA LYS A 21 -13.29 15.14 -7.94
C LYS A 21 -12.02 15.79 -7.37
N ASN A 22 -10.88 15.09 -7.45
CA ASN A 22 -9.60 15.58 -6.94
C ASN A 22 -9.43 15.49 -5.41
N SER A 23 -10.15 14.56 -4.74
CA SER A 23 -9.96 14.30 -3.31
C SER A 23 -8.59 13.65 -3.03
N ARG A 24 -8.04 13.92 -1.84
CA ARG A 24 -6.89 13.17 -1.33
C ARG A 24 -7.28 11.74 -1.05
N SER A 25 -6.30 10.84 -1.08
CA SER A 25 -6.53 9.43 -0.83
C SER A 25 -5.50 8.80 0.10
N ILE A 26 -5.94 7.76 0.81
CA ILE A 26 -5.10 6.90 1.63
C ILE A 26 -5.30 5.46 1.19
N PHE A 27 -4.21 4.78 0.88
CA PHE A 27 -4.18 3.35 0.65
C PHE A 27 -3.61 2.66 1.89
N LEU A 28 -4.28 1.59 2.35
CA LEU A 28 -3.94 0.85 3.56
C LEU A 28 -3.45 -0.55 3.20
N LEU A 29 -2.29 -0.96 3.75
CA LEU A 29 -1.67 -2.26 3.56
C LEU A 29 -1.59 -2.99 4.92
N HIS A 30 -2.36 -4.06 5.08
CA HIS A 30 -2.42 -4.83 6.33
C HIS A 30 -1.15 -5.67 6.59
N GLY A 31 -1.00 -6.16 7.81
CA GLY A 31 0.10 -7.04 8.21
C GLY A 31 -0.05 -8.48 7.73
N PHE A 32 1.01 -9.28 7.88
CA PHE A 32 1.00 -10.73 7.62
C PHE A 32 -0.11 -11.43 8.41
N GLY A 33 -0.84 -12.31 7.76
CA GLY A 33 -1.91 -13.10 8.40
C GLY A 33 -3.21 -12.33 8.66
N SER A 34 -3.27 -11.06 8.27
CA SER A 34 -4.46 -10.21 8.41
C SER A 34 -5.24 -10.10 7.07
N HIS A 35 -6.10 -9.12 6.93
CA HIS A 35 -6.95 -8.88 5.75
C HIS A 35 -7.32 -7.39 5.62
N MET A 36 -7.89 -7.03 4.45
CA MET A 36 -8.25 -5.65 4.12
C MET A 36 -9.19 -4.97 5.12
N ASP A 37 -10.08 -5.73 5.78
CA ASP A 37 -11.05 -5.14 6.70
C ASP A 37 -10.41 -4.69 8.04
N ASP A 38 -9.23 -5.20 8.38
CA ASP A 38 -8.51 -4.88 9.61
C ASP A 38 -8.17 -3.37 9.67
N LEU A 39 -7.29 -2.90 8.81
CA LEU A 39 -6.95 -1.47 8.76
C LEU A 39 -8.09 -0.60 8.23
N PHE A 40 -9.03 -1.16 7.46
CA PHE A 40 -10.19 -0.40 7.01
C PHE A 40 -11.05 0.11 8.18
N SER A 41 -11.01 -0.54 9.33
CA SER A 41 -11.68 -0.07 10.55
C SER A 41 -11.24 1.34 10.96
N LEU A 42 -10.02 1.77 10.57
CA LEU A 42 -9.50 3.11 10.83
C LEU A 42 -10.12 4.20 9.94
N ASN A 43 -10.90 3.84 8.91
CA ASN A 43 -11.45 4.80 7.96
C ASN A 43 -12.24 5.95 8.62
N GLN A 44 -12.90 5.67 9.76
CA GLN A 44 -13.68 6.63 10.51
C GLN A 44 -12.87 7.75 11.16
N PHE A 45 -11.56 7.57 11.33
CA PHE A 45 -10.64 8.54 11.94
C PHE A 45 -9.99 9.48 10.92
N PHE A 46 -10.15 9.20 9.63
CA PHE A 46 -9.65 10.05 8.55
C PHE A 46 -10.71 11.07 8.12
N PRO A 47 -10.30 12.23 7.57
CA PRO A 47 -11.22 13.24 7.09
C PRO A 47 -12.31 12.64 6.18
N PRO A 48 -13.58 13.03 6.35
CA PRO A 48 -14.68 12.44 5.60
C PRO A 48 -14.61 12.70 4.09
N GLU A 49 -13.92 13.77 3.68
CA GLU A 49 -13.69 14.15 2.29
C GLU A 49 -12.56 13.37 1.60
N TRP A 50 -11.79 12.57 2.34
CA TRP A 50 -10.72 11.75 1.76
C TRP A 50 -11.23 10.38 1.34
N THR A 51 -10.74 9.88 0.21
CA THR A 51 -10.97 8.49 -0.22
C THR A 51 -10.03 7.56 0.51
N ILE A 52 -10.57 6.50 1.11
CA ILE A 52 -9.80 5.48 1.82
C ILE A 52 -9.96 4.16 1.11
N VAL A 53 -8.85 3.54 0.71
CA VAL A 53 -8.81 2.24 0.03
C VAL A 53 -7.95 1.30 0.83
N SER A 54 -8.52 0.21 1.32
CA SER A 54 -7.76 -0.85 1.99
C SER A 54 -7.60 -2.03 1.03
N LEU A 55 -6.35 -2.39 0.72
CA LEU A 55 -6.02 -3.43 -0.23
C LEU A 55 -5.83 -4.79 0.47
N GLN A 56 -6.30 -5.85 -0.19
CA GLN A 56 -6.10 -7.23 0.24
C GLN A 56 -4.82 -7.77 -0.37
N ALA A 57 -3.91 -8.27 0.46
CA ALA A 57 -2.72 -8.97 0.00
C ALA A 57 -3.07 -10.20 -0.86
N PRO A 58 -2.24 -10.57 -1.87
CA PRO A 58 -2.61 -11.59 -2.85
C PRO A 58 -2.44 -13.02 -2.37
N ILE A 59 -1.59 -13.29 -1.37
CA ILE A 59 -1.18 -14.64 -0.98
C ILE A 59 -1.97 -15.09 0.24
N SER A 60 -2.71 -16.21 0.14
CA SER A 60 -3.37 -16.82 1.30
C SER A 60 -2.35 -17.54 2.19
N THR A 61 -2.44 -17.31 3.50
CA THR A 61 -1.59 -17.99 4.49
C THR A 61 -2.08 -19.41 4.84
N GLY A 62 -3.26 -19.81 4.35
CA GLY A 62 -3.88 -21.10 4.69
C GLY A 62 -4.61 -21.13 6.04
N PHE A 63 -4.48 -20.08 6.86
CA PHE A 63 -5.09 -19.98 8.19
C PHE A 63 -6.16 -18.87 8.28
N GLY A 64 -6.75 -18.52 7.14
CA GLY A 64 -7.80 -17.50 7.07
C GLY A 64 -7.28 -16.06 6.92
N GLY A 65 -5.95 -15.87 6.85
CA GLY A 65 -5.30 -14.58 6.62
C GLY A 65 -4.57 -14.51 5.28
N TRP A 66 -3.98 -13.33 5.01
CA TRP A 66 -3.34 -13.00 3.75
C TRP A 66 -1.96 -12.39 3.99
N ALA A 67 -1.08 -12.48 2.98
CA ALA A 67 0.29 -12.01 3.05
C ALA A 67 0.72 -11.33 1.75
N TRP A 68 1.61 -10.36 1.87
CA TRP A 68 2.26 -9.69 0.73
C TRP A 68 3.42 -10.51 0.18
N ALA A 69 4.05 -11.29 1.04
CA ALA A 69 5.04 -12.31 0.72
C ALA A 69 5.02 -13.39 1.80
N GLN A 70 5.47 -14.59 1.48
CA GLN A 70 5.67 -15.65 2.47
C GLN A 70 6.79 -15.26 3.43
N ILE A 71 6.66 -15.63 4.70
CA ILE A 71 7.70 -15.43 5.71
C ILE A 71 8.40 -16.77 5.96
N ASP A 72 9.72 -16.75 5.84
CA ASP A 72 10.56 -17.83 6.35
C ASP A 72 10.79 -17.64 7.85
N PHE A 73 10.03 -18.35 8.66
CA PHE A 73 10.15 -18.30 10.13
C PHE A 73 11.48 -18.83 10.66
N SER A 74 12.30 -19.50 9.84
CA SER A 74 13.68 -19.88 10.21
C SER A 74 14.64 -18.69 10.11
N ASN A 75 14.26 -17.64 9.34
CA ASN A 75 15.00 -16.40 9.19
C ASN A 75 14.06 -15.19 9.31
N ILE A 76 13.65 -14.90 10.55
CA ILE A 76 12.71 -13.81 10.86
C ILE A 76 13.21 -12.40 10.51
N ARG A 77 14.47 -12.26 10.06
CA ARG A 77 15.00 -10.98 9.58
C ARG A 77 14.45 -10.63 8.20
N THR A 78 14.02 -11.62 7.41
CA THR A 78 13.42 -11.41 6.09
C THR A 78 11.91 -11.48 6.19
N ILE A 79 11.28 -10.34 6.42
CA ILE A 79 9.81 -10.21 6.52
C ILE A 79 9.14 -10.18 5.14
N LEU A 80 9.88 -9.79 4.11
CA LEU A 80 9.38 -9.66 2.75
C LEU A 80 10.35 -10.34 1.77
N ASN A 81 9.97 -11.51 1.25
CA ASN A 81 10.71 -12.17 0.17
C ASN A 81 10.80 -11.23 -1.05
N LEU A 82 11.99 -11.10 -1.65
CA LEU A 82 12.27 -10.14 -2.73
C LEU A 82 11.37 -10.33 -3.95
N GLU A 83 11.19 -11.56 -4.42
CA GLU A 83 10.42 -11.87 -5.63
C GLU A 83 8.93 -11.63 -5.41
N GLU A 84 8.38 -12.20 -4.35
CA GLU A 84 6.97 -12.05 -3.99
C GLU A 84 6.66 -10.60 -3.57
N GLY A 85 7.58 -9.97 -2.85
CA GLY A 85 7.49 -8.56 -2.46
C GLY A 85 7.50 -7.62 -3.67
N SER A 86 8.33 -7.90 -4.69
CA SER A 86 8.33 -7.13 -5.95
C SER A 86 7.01 -7.29 -6.70
N THR A 87 6.49 -8.52 -6.79
CA THR A 87 5.18 -8.79 -7.40
C THR A 87 4.07 -8.04 -6.67
N SER A 88 4.04 -8.12 -5.34
CA SER A 88 3.05 -7.41 -4.52
C SER A 88 3.15 -5.89 -4.64
N LYS A 89 4.38 -5.35 -4.71
CA LYS A 89 4.62 -3.93 -4.98
C LYS A 89 3.98 -3.49 -6.29
N ASP A 90 4.23 -4.24 -7.37
CA ASP A 90 3.69 -3.90 -8.69
C ASP A 90 2.15 -3.96 -8.71
N MET A 91 1.55 -4.94 -8.02
CA MET A 91 0.10 -5.01 -7.86
C MET A 91 -0.46 -3.83 -7.05
N VAL A 92 0.22 -3.39 -5.99
CA VAL A 92 -0.17 -2.20 -5.21
C VAL A 92 -0.10 -0.94 -6.08
N LEU A 93 1.01 -0.72 -6.78
CA LEU A 93 1.20 0.45 -7.63
C LEU A 93 0.16 0.51 -8.77
N SER A 94 -0.11 -0.63 -9.42
CA SER A 94 -1.16 -0.72 -10.43
C SER A 94 -2.53 -0.41 -9.83
N SER A 95 -2.85 -0.96 -8.66
CA SER A 95 -4.13 -0.69 -7.98
C SER A 95 -4.29 0.78 -7.61
N VAL A 96 -3.23 1.42 -7.12
CA VAL A 96 -3.21 2.86 -6.80
C VAL A 96 -3.48 3.70 -8.05
N ASN A 97 -2.73 3.45 -9.13
CA ASN A 97 -2.87 4.19 -10.38
C ASN A 97 -4.28 4.07 -10.99
N GLU A 98 -4.82 2.86 -11.02
CA GLU A 98 -6.18 2.62 -11.54
C GLU A 98 -7.26 3.30 -10.67
N CYS A 99 -7.11 3.27 -9.33
CA CYS A 99 -8.02 4.00 -8.45
C CYS A 99 -7.95 5.51 -8.68
N VAL A 100 -6.74 6.08 -8.79
CA VAL A 100 -6.53 7.50 -9.04
C VAL A 100 -7.21 7.92 -10.35
N ASN A 101 -6.99 7.16 -11.42
CA ASN A 101 -7.55 7.46 -12.73
C ASN A 101 -9.07 7.29 -12.77
N THR A 102 -9.58 6.16 -12.29
CA THR A 102 -11.01 5.80 -12.39
C THR A 102 -11.89 6.70 -11.51
N LEU A 103 -11.41 7.04 -10.32
CA LEU A 103 -12.16 7.87 -9.37
C LEU A 103 -11.88 9.38 -9.55
N GLY A 104 -10.89 9.77 -10.37
CA GLY A 104 -10.47 11.15 -10.54
C GLY A 104 -9.90 11.73 -9.23
N LEU A 105 -9.09 10.96 -8.50
CA LEU A 105 -8.45 11.40 -7.27
C LEU A 105 -7.30 12.37 -7.56
N ASN A 106 -6.90 13.13 -6.55
CA ASN A 106 -5.75 14.02 -6.65
C ASN A 106 -4.44 13.20 -6.72
N PRO A 107 -3.72 13.18 -7.84
CA PRO A 107 -2.47 12.43 -7.96
C PRO A 107 -1.37 12.92 -7.01
N ASP A 108 -1.37 14.23 -6.67
CA ASP A 108 -0.42 14.83 -5.72
C ASP A 108 -0.85 14.65 -4.26
N GLY A 109 -2.00 14.03 -4.02
CA GLY A 109 -2.61 13.82 -2.71
C GLY A 109 -2.74 12.36 -2.31
N VAL A 110 -1.96 11.45 -2.89
CA VAL A 110 -1.98 10.01 -2.58
C VAL A 110 -1.07 9.70 -1.41
N HIS A 111 -1.60 9.03 -0.39
CA HIS A 111 -0.84 8.58 0.78
C HIS A 111 -0.92 7.06 0.91
N LEU A 112 0.15 6.46 1.44
CA LEU A 112 0.24 5.02 1.69
C LEU A 112 0.53 4.77 3.16
N ILE A 113 -0.25 3.92 3.80
CA ILE A 113 -0.07 3.52 5.21
C ILE A 113 0.01 2.01 5.28
N GLY A 114 1.05 1.49 5.90
CA GLY A 114 1.22 0.06 6.11
C GLY A 114 1.46 -0.31 7.56
N PHE A 115 1.06 -1.53 7.94
CA PHE A 115 1.33 -2.12 9.23
C PHE A 115 2.16 -3.39 9.07
N SER A 116 3.22 -3.56 9.87
CA SER A 116 4.10 -4.75 9.91
C SER A 116 4.62 -5.11 8.51
N GLN A 117 4.31 -6.28 7.94
CA GLN A 117 4.70 -6.65 6.57
C GLN A 117 4.19 -5.64 5.52
N GLY A 118 2.96 -5.15 5.67
CA GLY A 118 2.42 -4.08 4.82
C GLY A 118 3.17 -2.76 4.97
N ALA A 119 3.76 -2.48 6.14
CA ALA A 119 4.60 -1.30 6.36
C ALA A 119 5.95 -1.41 5.63
N THR A 120 6.57 -2.59 5.64
CA THR A 120 7.78 -2.88 4.85
C THR A 120 7.50 -2.69 3.37
N LEU A 121 6.39 -3.24 2.87
CA LEU A 121 5.98 -3.06 1.48
C LEU A 121 5.67 -1.59 1.14
N ALA A 122 5.05 -0.84 2.06
CA ALA A 122 4.74 0.57 1.84
C ALA A 122 6.02 1.41 1.67
N ILE A 123 7.05 1.16 2.47
CA ILE A 123 8.36 1.81 2.30
C ILE A 123 8.96 1.44 0.94
N TYR A 124 8.93 0.17 0.58
CA TYR A 124 9.45 -0.31 -0.70
C TYR A 124 8.72 0.34 -1.89
N CYS A 125 7.39 0.44 -1.85
CA CYS A 125 6.61 1.19 -2.85
C CYS A 125 7.04 2.66 -2.94
N GLY A 126 7.19 3.34 -1.80
CA GLY A 126 7.53 4.76 -1.74
C GLY A 126 8.93 5.06 -2.25
N LEU A 127 9.93 4.26 -1.88
CA LEU A 127 11.32 4.45 -2.30
C LEU A 127 11.53 4.11 -3.78
N SER A 128 10.88 3.04 -4.28
CA SER A 128 10.93 2.66 -5.69
C SER A 128 10.18 3.65 -6.61
N ASN A 129 9.20 4.38 -6.07
CA ASN A 129 8.32 5.27 -6.83
C ASN A 129 8.09 6.61 -6.09
N PRO A 130 9.12 7.43 -5.92
CA PRO A 130 9.10 8.60 -5.03
C PRO A 130 8.12 9.70 -5.46
N ASN A 131 7.66 9.67 -6.72
CA ASN A 131 6.71 10.65 -7.25
C ASN A 131 5.24 10.19 -7.18
N THR A 132 4.98 8.96 -6.74
CA THR A 132 3.62 8.42 -6.69
C THR A 132 2.89 8.79 -5.40
N PHE A 133 3.63 8.91 -4.30
CA PHE A 133 3.04 9.14 -2.99
C PHE A 133 3.46 10.48 -2.42
N ARG A 134 2.49 11.25 -1.94
CA ARG A 134 2.72 12.47 -1.16
C ARG A 134 3.35 12.17 0.19
N GLY A 135 3.03 11.01 0.75
CA GLY A 135 3.58 10.56 2.02
C GLY A 135 3.36 9.06 2.23
N VAL A 136 4.30 8.46 2.93
CA VAL A 136 4.24 7.05 3.34
C VAL A 136 4.37 6.98 4.86
N ALA A 137 3.42 6.31 5.52
CA ALA A 137 3.50 6.00 6.94
C ALA A 137 3.73 4.50 7.14
N SER A 138 4.82 4.18 7.82
CA SER A 138 5.22 2.80 8.14
C SER A 138 5.07 2.58 9.64
N ILE A 139 4.19 1.63 10.00
CA ILE A 139 3.93 1.28 11.40
C ILE A 139 4.49 -0.13 11.65
N CYS A 140 5.56 -0.21 12.46
CA CYS A 140 6.25 -1.47 12.78
C CYS A 140 6.81 -2.19 11.54
N GLY A 141 7.19 -1.45 10.48
CA GLY A 141 7.87 -1.99 9.32
C GLY A 141 9.35 -2.20 9.57
N LEU A 142 9.94 -3.14 8.84
CA LEU A 142 11.38 -3.41 8.83
C LEU A 142 11.91 -3.18 7.41
N ILE A 143 13.00 -2.43 7.28
CA ILE A 143 13.71 -2.25 6.01
C ILE A 143 14.96 -3.12 6.03
N GLU A 144 15.17 -3.88 4.96
CA GLU A 144 16.43 -4.55 4.67
C GLU A 144 17.11 -3.85 3.52
N ASP A 145 18.41 -3.54 3.66
CA ASP A 145 19.17 -2.78 2.66
C ASP A 145 19.10 -3.38 1.26
N GLN A 146 19.13 -4.72 1.17
CA GLN A 146 19.02 -5.44 -0.09
C GLN A 146 17.73 -5.17 -0.90
N HIS A 147 16.64 -4.74 -0.25
CA HIS A 147 15.38 -4.43 -0.91
C HIS A 147 15.37 -3.07 -1.59
N ILE A 148 16.26 -2.18 -1.17
CA ILE A 148 16.21 -0.76 -1.55
C ILE A 148 17.48 -0.26 -2.23
N GLU A 149 18.63 -0.98 -2.11
CA GLU A 149 19.92 -0.48 -2.64
C GLU A 149 19.88 -0.12 -4.12
N ASP A 150 19.27 -0.97 -4.96
CA ASP A 150 19.21 -0.73 -6.39
C ASP A 150 18.25 0.41 -6.75
N ASP A 151 17.17 0.56 -6.01
CA ASP A 151 16.19 1.64 -6.22
C ASP A 151 16.70 2.97 -5.70
N LEU A 152 17.45 2.97 -4.59
CA LEU A 152 18.14 4.17 -4.08
C LEU A 152 19.20 4.69 -5.06
N LYS A 153 19.92 3.78 -5.73
CA LYS A 153 20.92 4.15 -6.74
C LYS A 153 20.29 4.70 -8.02
N LYS A 154 19.11 4.23 -8.39
CA LYS A 154 18.39 4.65 -9.62
C LYS A 154 17.59 5.94 -9.42
N ASN A 155 17.06 6.15 -8.24
CA ASN A 155 16.24 7.31 -7.90
C ASN A 155 17.13 8.28 -7.11
N GLU A 156 17.40 9.47 -7.65
CA GLU A 156 17.91 10.57 -6.83
C GLU A 156 16.86 10.89 -5.76
N ILE A 157 16.97 10.27 -4.60
CA ILE A 157 16.06 10.56 -3.48
C ILE A 157 16.40 11.98 -3.02
N LYS A 158 15.61 12.93 -3.50
CA LYS A 158 15.58 14.26 -2.91
C LYS A 158 15.17 14.10 -1.46
N THR A 159 16.06 14.48 -0.55
CA THR A 159 15.84 14.51 0.89
C THR A 159 14.43 15.00 1.18
N LEU A 160 13.61 14.11 1.78
CA LEU A 160 12.35 14.52 2.38
C LEU A 160 12.71 15.52 3.48
N ASN A 161 12.41 16.79 3.27
CA ASN A 161 12.49 17.77 4.34
C ASN A 161 11.44 17.38 5.38
N THR A 162 11.94 16.94 6.54
CA THR A 162 11.17 16.67 7.75
C THR A 162 10.54 17.96 8.28
#